data_c3a11d8a97ac7a3e673db0f75d250042
#
_entry.id   c3a11d8a97ac7a3e673db0f75d250042
#
_cell.length_a   1.000
_cell.length_b   1.000
_cell.length_c   1.000
_cell.angle_alpha   90.00
_cell.angle_beta   90.00
_cell.angle_gamma   90.00
#
_symmetry.space_group_name_H-M   'P 1'
#
loop_
_entity.id
_entity.type
_entity.pdbx_description
1 polymer ?
#
loop_
_entity_poly.entity_id
_entity_poly.type
_entity_poly.pdbx_seq_one_letter_code
_entity_poly.pdbx_strand_id
1 'polypeptide(L)'
;MSQEDLFSLPINPKIEPEYIDGKIIPFLNKHKHLIYDLYFTTRMPPFMQDAMGDVFRGTSDAQAAVKNAFYIRDKTGLPLSATFNNIWVKPDQKNLEEFITNFKFLYDNGV
;
A
#
# COMPACT_ATOMS: atom_id res chain seq x y z
N MET A 1 17.31 18.75 11.84
CA MET A 1 16.88 17.32 11.92
C MET A 1 17.83 16.50 11.08
N SER A 2 18.39 15.44 11.66
CA SER A 2 19.28 14.54 10.93
C SER A 2 18.46 13.58 10.07
N GLN A 3 19.12 12.89 9.12
CA GLN A 3 18.47 11.87 8.31
C GLN A 3 17.91 10.71 9.15
N GLU A 4 18.44 10.51 10.36
CA GLU A 4 17.97 9.48 11.28
C GLU A 4 16.59 9.78 11.83
N ASP A 5 16.13 11.02 11.71
CA ASP A 5 14.81 11.44 12.21
C ASP A 5 13.72 11.42 11.11
N LEU A 6 13.95 10.69 10.03
CA LEU A 6 12.95 10.53 8.98
C LEU A 6 11.82 9.60 9.43
N PHE A 7 10.63 9.83 8.89
CA PHE A 7 9.42 9.11 9.27
C PHE A 7 8.93 8.20 8.14
N SER A 8 8.44 7.02 8.52
CA SER A 8 7.63 6.18 7.63
C SER A 8 6.17 6.57 7.83
N LEU A 9 5.47 6.91 6.77
CA LEU A 9 4.08 7.36 6.85
C LEU A 9 3.14 6.34 6.25
N PRO A 10 2.05 6.00 6.96
CA PRO A 10 1.00 5.16 6.39
C PRO A 10 0.18 5.95 5.39
N ILE A 11 -0.23 5.28 4.31
CA ILE A 11 -1.21 5.83 3.39
C ILE A 11 -2.38 4.87 3.28
N ASN A 12 -3.57 5.41 3.03
CA ASN A 12 -4.75 4.61 2.76
C ASN A 12 -5.07 4.71 1.27
N PRO A 13 -4.72 3.69 0.46
CA PRO A 13 -4.94 3.75 -0.98
C PRO A 13 -6.40 3.66 -1.39
N LYS A 14 -7.30 3.47 -0.43
CA LYS A 14 -8.75 3.40 -0.68
C LYS A 14 -9.42 4.78 -0.71
N ILE A 15 -8.64 5.85 -0.63
CA ILE A 15 -9.15 7.22 -0.64
C ILE A 15 -9.48 7.64 -2.07
N GLU A 16 -10.49 8.51 -2.21
CA GLU A 16 -10.94 9.00 -3.51
C GLU A 16 -9.83 9.73 -4.28
N PRO A 17 -9.76 9.56 -5.62
CA PRO A 17 -8.69 10.18 -6.42
C PRO A 17 -8.60 11.70 -6.28
N GLU A 18 -9.72 12.39 -6.17
CA GLU A 18 -9.73 13.85 -6.00
C GLU A 18 -9.05 14.28 -4.71
N TYR A 19 -9.23 13.50 -3.64
CA TYR A 19 -8.58 13.78 -2.38
C TYR A 19 -7.08 13.48 -2.45
N ILE A 20 -6.71 12.42 -3.17
CA ILE A 20 -5.31 12.07 -3.38
C ILE A 20 -4.59 13.22 -4.10
N ASP A 21 -5.15 13.70 -5.21
CA ASP A 21 -4.54 14.79 -5.98
C ASP A 21 -4.59 16.14 -5.27
N GLY A 22 -5.67 16.42 -4.57
CA GLY A 22 -5.91 17.73 -3.96
C GLY A 22 -5.29 17.92 -2.58
N LYS A 23 -5.07 16.83 -1.84
CA LYS A 23 -4.60 16.91 -0.44
C LYS A 23 -3.39 16.05 -0.15
N ILE A 24 -3.42 14.77 -0.56
CA ILE A 24 -2.38 13.82 -0.16
C ILE A 24 -1.06 14.14 -0.86
N ILE A 25 -1.07 14.22 -2.19
CA ILE A 25 0.16 14.45 -2.96
C ILE A 25 0.79 15.81 -2.64
N PRO A 26 0.02 16.93 -2.57
CA PRO A 26 0.60 18.20 -2.17
C PRO A 26 1.22 18.18 -0.77
N PHE A 27 0.56 17.53 0.19
CA PHE A 27 1.09 17.40 1.54
C PHE A 27 2.41 16.61 1.55
N LEU A 28 2.44 15.48 0.86
CA LEU A 28 3.63 14.64 0.81
C LEU A 28 4.80 15.36 0.14
N ASN A 29 4.54 16.04 -0.97
CA ASN A 29 5.59 16.78 -1.67
C ASN A 29 6.14 17.95 -0.84
N LYS A 30 5.27 18.60 -0.05
CA LYS A 30 5.69 19.68 0.84
C LYS A 30 6.60 19.19 1.97
N HIS A 31 6.35 18.00 2.49
CA HIS A 31 7.06 17.44 3.63
C HIS A 31 8.00 16.29 3.28
N LYS A 32 8.30 16.13 2.01
CA LYS A 32 9.08 15.01 1.46
C LYS A 32 10.43 14.84 2.15
N HIS A 33 11.07 15.94 2.54
CA HIS A 33 12.37 15.92 3.20
C HIS A 33 12.35 15.28 4.59
N LEU A 34 11.16 15.09 5.17
CA LEU A 34 10.98 14.45 6.48
C LEU A 34 10.52 12.99 6.35
N ILE A 35 10.29 12.50 5.13
CA ILE A 35 9.65 11.20 4.90
C ILE A 35 10.68 10.23 4.35
N TYR A 36 10.85 9.09 5.04
CA TYR A 36 11.71 8.00 4.58
C TYR A 36 11.01 7.17 3.51
N ASP A 37 9.80 6.72 3.81
CA ASP A 37 8.98 5.95 2.87
C ASP A 37 7.50 6.09 3.19
N LEU A 38 6.69 5.58 2.27
CA LEU A 38 5.25 5.40 2.46
C LEU A 38 4.97 3.92 2.63
N TYR A 39 4.00 3.55 3.44
CA TYR A 39 3.60 2.15 3.56
C TYR A 39 2.09 2.02 3.59
N PHE A 40 1.59 0.88 3.13
CA PHE A 40 0.18 0.55 3.15
C PHE A 40 0.00 -0.93 3.46
N THR A 41 -1.16 -1.28 4.01
CA THR A 41 -1.52 -2.67 4.23
C THR A 41 -2.17 -3.22 2.98
N THR A 42 -1.57 -4.24 2.39
CA THR A 42 -2.16 -4.88 1.22
C THR A 42 -3.30 -5.79 1.63
N ARG A 43 -4.36 -5.77 0.84
CA ARG A 43 -5.53 -6.63 1.02
C ARG A 43 -5.80 -7.48 -0.22
N MET A 44 -4.74 -7.69 -1.00
CA MET A 44 -4.81 -8.59 -2.15
C MET A 44 -4.95 -10.04 -1.68
N PRO A 45 -5.65 -10.89 -2.43
CA PRO A 45 -5.77 -12.30 -2.02
C PRO A 45 -4.40 -12.94 -1.77
N PRO A 46 -4.27 -13.79 -0.76
CA PRO A 46 -5.35 -14.26 0.13
C PRO A 46 -5.64 -13.32 1.32
N PHE A 47 -5.01 -12.15 1.39
CA PHE A 47 -5.07 -11.22 2.52
C PHE A 47 -6.19 -10.20 2.31
N MET A 48 -7.44 -10.67 2.28
CA MET A 48 -8.59 -9.84 1.95
C MET A 48 -9.03 -8.94 3.10
N GLN A 49 -8.66 -9.27 4.33
CA GLN A 49 -9.08 -8.52 5.51
C GLN A 49 -7.87 -8.27 6.40
N ASP A 50 -7.70 -7.02 6.83
CA ASP A 50 -6.60 -6.67 7.73
C ASP A 50 -7.03 -6.72 9.20
N ALA A 51 -6.06 -6.41 10.11
CA ALA A 51 -6.28 -6.42 11.55
C ALA A 51 -7.30 -5.36 12.00
N MET A 52 -7.63 -4.38 11.16
CA MET A 52 -8.63 -3.35 11.45
C MET A 52 -10.04 -3.78 11.01
N GLY A 53 -10.19 -4.98 10.46
CA GLY A 53 -11.46 -5.48 10.00
C GLY A 53 -11.90 -4.97 8.63
N ASP A 54 -11.06 -4.23 7.95
CA ASP A 54 -11.36 -3.69 6.63
C ASP A 54 -11.27 -4.79 5.58
N VAL A 55 -12.25 -4.86 4.68
CA VAL A 55 -12.38 -5.95 3.72
C VAL A 55 -12.57 -5.39 2.31
N PHE A 56 -11.84 -5.93 1.36
CA PHE A 56 -12.06 -5.66 -0.05
C PHE A 56 -12.97 -6.72 -0.67
N ARG A 57 -13.73 -6.31 -1.69
CA ARG A 57 -14.71 -7.17 -2.34
C ARG A 57 -14.12 -7.94 -3.51
N GLY A 58 -12.91 -8.42 -3.39
CA GLY A 58 -12.28 -9.24 -4.40
C GLY A 58 -10.99 -8.65 -4.93
N THR A 59 -10.36 -9.40 -5.82
CA THR A 59 -9.04 -9.07 -6.37
C THR A 59 -9.05 -7.73 -7.12
N SER A 60 -10.12 -7.46 -7.88
CA SER A 60 -10.22 -6.23 -8.67
C SER A 60 -10.19 -4.98 -7.78
N ASP A 61 -10.93 -5.02 -6.68
CA ASP A 61 -11.00 -3.90 -5.72
C ASP A 61 -9.64 -3.69 -5.04
N ALA A 62 -9.00 -4.78 -4.64
CA ALA A 62 -7.69 -4.73 -4.02
C ALA A 62 -6.63 -4.20 -4.98
N GLN A 63 -6.67 -4.61 -6.24
CA GLN A 63 -5.73 -4.13 -7.25
C GLN A 63 -5.92 -2.65 -7.56
N ALA A 64 -7.16 -2.18 -7.59
CA ALA A 64 -7.44 -0.75 -7.79
C ALA A 64 -6.83 0.10 -6.67
N ALA A 65 -6.96 -0.36 -5.43
CA ALA A 65 -6.36 0.33 -4.29
C ALA A 65 -4.84 0.34 -4.36
N VAL A 66 -4.22 -0.78 -4.76
CA VAL A 66 -2.77 -0.86 -4.91
C VAL A 66 -2.28 0.09 -6.00
N LYS A 67 -3.02 0.21 -7.10
CA LYS A 67 -2.67 1.15 -8.16
C LYS A 67 -2.72 2.61 -7.69
N ASN A 68 -3.62 2.95 -6.80
CA ASN A 68 -3.62 4.28 -6.16
C ASN A 68 -2.33 4.51 -5.37
N ALA A 69 -1.84 3.50 -4.66
CA ALA A 69 -0.57 3.60 -3.96
C ALA A 69 0.60 3.80 -4.93
N PHE A 70 0.62 3.08 -6.04
CA PHE A 70 1.63 3.29 -7.09
C PHE A 70 1.58 4.71 -7.65
N TYR A 71 0.38 5.23 -7.87
CA TYR A 71 0.20 6.60 -8.35
C TYR A 71 0.78 7.62 -7.38
N ILE A 72 0.53 7.47 -6.09
CA ILE A 72 1.09 8.35 -5.07
C ILE A 72 2.63 8.28 -5.07
N ARG A 73 3.18 7.07 -5.12
CA ARG A 73 4.63 6.89 -5.23
C ARG A 73 5.21 7.61 -6.44
N ASP A 74 4.58 7.44 -7.60
CA ASP A 74 5.11 7.99 -8.84
C ASP A 74 5.04 9.52 -8.85
N LYS A 75 4.02 10.11 -8.23
CA LYS A 75 3.85 11.56 -8.14
C LYS A 75 4.72 12.22 -7.07
N THR A 76 5.17 11.47 -6.08
CA THR A 76 6.00 12.00 -5.00
C THR A 76 7.46 11.60 -5.10
N GLY A 77 7.76 10.48 -5.77
CA GLY A 77 9.11 9.92 -5.80
C GLY A 77 9.52 9.26 -4.49
N LEU A 78 8.59 9.10 -3.54
CA LEU A 78 8.88 8.45 -2.27
C LEU A 78 8.81 6.92 -2.40
N PRO A 79 9.71 6.17 -1.74
CA PRO A 79 9.65 4.73 -1.76
C PRO A 79 8.33 4.22 -1.16
N LEU A 80 7.85 3.09 -1.67
CA LEU A 80 6.58 2.49 -1.24
C LEU A 80 6.83 1.09 -0.72
N SER A 81 6.30 0.78 0.46
CA SER A 81 6.37 -0.52 1.09
C SER A 81 4.97 -1.06 1.34
N ALA A 82 4.81 -2.37 1.20
CA ALA A 82 3.55 -3.06 1.51
C ALA A 82 3.71 -3.87 2.77
N THR A 83 2.71 -3.81 3.65
CA THR A 83 2.65 -4.65 4.85
C THR A 83 1.56 -5.69 4.69
N PHE A 84 1.76 -6.85 5.32
CA PHE A 84 0.81 -7.95 5.32
C PHE A 84 0.28 -8.11 6.74
N ASN A 85 -0.60 -7.19 7.13
CA ASN A 85 -1.12 -7.08 8.48
C ASN A 85 -2.53 -7.68 8.58
N ASN A 86 -2.65 -8.96 8.25
CA ASN A 86 -3.93 -9.65 8.15
C ASN A 86 -4.19 -10.48 9.39
N ILE A 87 -5.48 -10.58 9.77
CA ILE A 87 -5.88 -11.25 10.99
C ILE A 87 -5.61 -12.75 10.88
N TRP A 88 -5.99 -13.36 9.75
CA TRP A 88 -5.89 -14.80 9.61
C TRP A 88 -5.96 -15.22 8.14
N VAL A 89 -5.11 -16.17 7.76
CA VAL A 89 -5.11 -16.79 6.44
C VAL A 89 -4.82 -18.29 6.62
N LYS A 90 -5.68 -19.13 6.05
CA LYS A 90 -5.48 -20.57 6.11
C LYS A 90 -4.26 -20.94 5.26
N PRO A 91 -3.28 -21.70 5.80
CA PRO A 91 -2.06 -22.05 5.06
C PRO A 91 -2.29 -23.27 4.14
N ASP A 92 -3.11 -23.12 3.11
CA ASP A 92 -3.34 -24.15 2.12
C ASP A 92 -2.69 -23.78 0.78
N GLN A 93 -2.70 -24.73 -0.16
CA GLN A 93 -2.02 -24.58 -1.44
C GLN A 93 -2.59 -23.41 -2.24
N LYS A 94 -3.90 -23.24 -2.24
CA LYS A 94 -4.55 -22.16 -2.98
C LYS A 94 -4.10 -20.79 -2.45
N ASN A 95 -4.10 -20.61 -1.14
CA ASN A 95 -3.70 -19.34 -0.54
C ASN A 95 -2.21 -19.07 -0.76
N LEU A 96 -1.38 -20.12 -0.73
CA LEU A 96 0.04 -19.97 -1.03
C LEU A 96 0.26 -19.50 -2.47
N GLU A 97 -0.45 -20.08 -3.42
CA GLU A 97 -0.34 -19.68 -4.82
C GLU A 97 -0.81 -18.25 -5.05
N GLU A 98 -1.93 -17.85 -4.43
CA GLU A 98 -2.43 -16.48 -4.51
C GLU A 98 -1.44 -15.49 -3.89
N PHE A 99 -0.84 -15.86 -2.75
CA PHE A 99 0.17 -15.02 -2.09
C PHE A 99 1.37 -14.79 -3.02
N ILE A 100 1.90 -15.87 -3.60
CA ILE A 100 3.06 -15.77 -4.48
C ILE A 100 2.75 -14.88 -5.69
N THR A 101 1.59 -15.06 -6.31
CA THR A 101 1.19 -14.27 -7.47
C THR A 101 1.09 -12.79 -7.14
N ASN A 102 0.45 -12.46 -6.03
CA ASN A 102 0.24 -11.06 -5.65
C ASN A 102 1.51 -10.42 -5.08
N PHE A 103 2.32 -11.18 -4.37
CA PHE A 103 3.63 -10.70 -3.92
C PHE A 103 4.51 -10.35 -5.13
N LYS A 104 4.53 -11.21 -6.13
CA LYS A 104 5.30 -10.96 -7.35
C LYS A 104 4.79 -9.73 -8.08
N PHE A 105 3.48 -9.52 -8.13
CA PHE A 105 2.91 -8.33 -8.73
C PHE A 105 3.43 -7.06 -8.04
N LEU A 106 3.45 -7.03 -6.71
CA LEU A 106 3.97 -5.88 -5.97
C LEU A 106 5.48 -5.69 -6.24
N TYR A 107 6.22 -6.77 -6.16
CA TYR A 107 7.67 -6.74 -6.39
C TYR A 107 8.01 -6.23 -7.79
N ASP A 108 7.31 -6.71 -8.81
CA ASP A 108 7.54 -6.31 -10.19
C ASP A 108 7.18 -4.84 -10.42
N ASN A 109 6.37 -4.24 -9.56
CA ASN A 109 6.01 -2.83 -9.61
C ASN A 109 6.80 -1.96 -8.64
N GLY A 110 7.91 -2.47 -8.10
CA GLY A 110 8.84 -1.67 -7.31
C GLY A 110 8.47 -1.47 -5.85
N VAL A 111 7.66 -2.36 -5.32
CA VAL A 111 7.25 -2.27 -3.91
C VAL A 111 8.07 -3.20 -3.04
#